data_6438f2e6fa95b243976b751ccf837fd6
#
_entry.id   6438f2e6fa95b243976b751ccf837fd6
#
_cell.length_a   1.000
_cell.length_b   1.000
_cell.length_c   1.000
_cell.angle_alpha   90.00
_cell.angle_beta   90.00
_cell.angle_gamma   90.00
#
_symmetry.space_group_name_H-M   'P 1'
#
loop_
_entity.id
_entity.type
_entity.pdbx_description
1 polymer ?
#
loop_
_entity_poly.entity_id
_entity_poly.type
_entity_poly.pdbx_seq_one_letter_code
_entity_poly.pdbx_strand_id
1 'polypeptide(L)'
;MNMVRSPAVAGVFYPAESVDLIQKVSTLLARSTEGAHGRLLPKAIISPHAGYIYSGPTAAAVYARLAPARRQVTRVVLLGPAHRVPVRGLALPGVQAFATPLGMIPLDTAAIECIAMLPQVTISPAAHASEHSLEVQLPFLQTVLERFTIVPLAVGEATAAEVTEVLDALWGGTESLIIV
;
A
#
# COMPACT_ATOMS: atom_id res chain seq x y z
N MET A 1 21.69 -8.19 -5.25
CA MET A 1 20.31 -7.70 -5.44
C MET A 1 20.02 -6.67 -4.38
N ASN A 2 19.38 -5.56 -4.73
CA ASN A 2 19.00 -4.56 -3.74
C ASN A 2 17.85 -5.15 -2.91
N MET A 3 18.05 -5.30 -1.59
CA MET A 3 17.08 -5.93 -0.69
C MET A 3 15.92 -4.99 -0.30
N VAL A 4 16.07 -3.70 -0.61
CA VAL A 4 15.13 -2.65 -0.24
C VAL A 4 14.79 -1.80 -1.47
N ARG A 5 13.50 -1.55 -1.69
CA ARG A 5 13.05 -0.56 -2.67
C ARG A 5 13.10 0.83 -2.03
N SER A 6 13.93 1.68 -2.60
CA SER A 6 14.01 3.10 -2.21
C SER A 6 12.76 3.87 -2.65
N PRO A 7 12.39 4.98 -1.96
CA PRO A 7 11.29 5.82 -2.40
C PRO A 7 11.60 6.44 -3.77
N ALA A 8 10.62 6.40 -4.69
CA ALA A 8 10.76 6.91 -6.06
C ALA A 8 10.15 8.31 -6.23
N VAL A 9 9.18 8.68 -5.38
CA VAL A 9 8.41 9.92 -5.54
C VAL A 9 8.43 10.83 -4.30
N ALA A 10 9.32 10.54 -3.33
CA ALA A 10 9.60 11.45 -2.22
C ALA A 10 10.13 12.80 -2.74
N GLY A 11 9.63 13.91 -2.21
CA GLY A 11 9.93 15.27 -2.68
C GLY A 11 9.12 15.72 -3.90
N VAL A 12 8.39 14.80 -4.54
CA VAL A 12 7.56 15.08 -5.73
C VAL A 12 6.07 14.88 -5.43
N PHE A 13 5.69 13.70 -4.91
CA PHE A 13 4.30 13.37 -4.58
C PHE A 13 3.95 13.66 -3.10
N TYR A 14 4.95 13.60 -2.23
CA TYR A 14 4.88 13.88 -0.81
C TYR A 14 6.23 14.41 -0.31
N PRO A 15 6.32 15.07 0.87
CA PRO A 15 7.57 15.61 1.40
C PRO A 15 8.67 14.55 1.53
N ALA A 16 9.91 14.92 1.16
CA ALA A 16 11.07 14.04 1.28
C ALA A 16 11.61 13.97 2.72
N GLU A 17 11.45 15.06 3.51
CA GLU A 17 11.91 15.12 4.88
C GLU A 17 10.89 14.45 5.82
N SER A 18 11.38 13.59 6.71
CA SER A 18 10.52 12.79 7.61
C SER A 18 9.64 13.66 8.51
N VAL A 19 10.18 14.76 9.03
CA VAL A 19 9.44 15.69 9.89
C VAL A 19 8.29 16.36 9.15
N ASP A 20 8.55 16.84 7.94
CA ASP A 20 7.53 17.48 7.10
C ASP A 20 6.46 16.48 6.64
N LEU A 21 6.88 15.26 6.32
CA LEU A 21 5.98 14.20 5.90
C LEU A 21 5.03 13.78 7.03
N ILE A 22 5.55 13.52 8.24
CA ILE A 22 4.72 13.13 9.37
C ILE A 22 3.76 14.25 9.74
N GLN A 23 4.21 15.52 9.72
CA GLN A 23 3.37 16.68 9.98
C GLN A 23 2.25 16.80 8.93
N LYS A 24 2.59 16.63 7.65
CA LYS A 24 1.62 16.67 6.54
C LYS A 24 0.56 15.61 6.69
N VAL A 25 0.96 14.34 6.88
CA VAL A 25 0.03 13.21 7.03
C VAL A 25 -0.85 13.37 8.27
N SER A 26 -0.25 13.73 9.42
CA SER A 26 -0.99 13.92 10.66
C SER A 26 -2.02 15.04 10.54
N THR A 27 -1.67 16.16 9.88
CA THR A 27 -2.61 17.26 9.63
C THR A 27 -3.78 16.84 8.76
N LEU A 28 -3.50 16.06 7.71
CA LEU A 28 -4.54 15.53 6.81
C LEU A 28 -5.49 14.59 7.56
N LEU A 29 -4.94 13.66 8.35
CA LEU A 29 -5.72 12.70 9.15
C LEU A 29 -6.59 13.42 10.20
N ALA A 30 -6.03 14.39 10.92
CA ALA A 30 -6.77 15.15 11.96
C ALA A 30 -7.99 15.86 11.39
N ARG A 31 -7.89 16.42 10.19
CA ARG A 31 -9.01 17.09 9.49
C ARG A 31 -10.09 16.11 9.02
N SER A 32 -9.76 14.82 8.91
CA SER A 32 -10.65 13.80 8.35
C SER A 32 -11.37 12.96 9.42
N THR A 33 -11.03 13.12 10.70
CA THR A 33 -11.66 12.39 11.80
C THR A 33 -13.06 12.91 12.15
N GLU A 34 -13.43 14.11 11.72
CA GLU A 34 -14.77 14.64 11.87
C GLU A 34 -15.74 13.86 10.96
N GLY A 35 -16.44 12.87 11.51
CA GLY A 35 -17.41 12.03 10.80
C GLY A 35 -17.00 10.56 10.56
N ALA A 36 -15.81 10.16 10.97
CA ALA A 36 -15.31 8.77 10.80
C ALA A 36 -15.93 7.74 11.78
N HIS A 37 -17.19 7.91 12.18
CA HIS A 37 -17.88 7.05 13.15
C HIS A 37 -18.52 5.80 12.50
N GLY A 38 -17.75 5.02 11.75
CA GLY A 38 -18.19 3.71 11.29
C GLY A 38 -17.96 2.63 12.36
N ARG A 39 -18.98 1.84 12.69
CA ARG A 39 -18.89 0.75 13.68
C ARG A 39 -18.12 -0.47 13.17
N LEU A 40 -17.94 -0.63 11.88
CA LEU A 40 -17.29 -1.79 11.27
C LEU A 40 -15.95 -1.36 10.64
N LEU A 41 -14.93 -2.13 10.94
CA LEU A 41 -13.64 -2.00 10.26
C LEU A 41 -13.78 -2.51 8.83
N PRO A 42 -13.36 -1.74 7.82
CA PRO A 42 -13.42 -2.19 6.44
C PRO A 42 -12.40 -3.33 6.21
N LYS A 43 -12.81 -4.36 5.50
CA LYS A 43 -11.90 -5.40 5.01
C LYS A 43 -11.08 -4.92 3.82
N ALA A 44 -11.65 -4.02 3.03
CA ALA A 44 -11.00 -3.41 1.89
C ALA A 44 -11.31 -1.91 1.83
N ILE A 45 -10.35 -1.13 1.34
CA ILE A 45 -10.51 0.31 1.07
C ILE A 45 -10.02 0.62 -0.34
N ILE A 46 -10.64 1.63 -0.95
CA ILE A 46 -10.18 2.22 -2.22
C ILE A 46 -9.66 3.61 -1.89
N SER A 47 -8.40 3.89 -2.23
CA SER A 47 -7.72 5.14 -1.93
C SER A 47 -7.07 5.73 -3.18
N PRO A 48 -7.22 7.04 -3.43
CA PRO A 48 -6.55 7.67 -4.56
C PRO A 48 -5.03 7.65 -4.38
N HIS A 49 -4.29 7.62 -5.49
CA HIS A 49 -2.82 7.52 -5.51
C HIS A 49 -2.11 8.67 -6.24
N ALA A 50 -2.72 9.86 -6.28
CA ALA A 50 -2.05 11.06 -6.78
C ALA A 50 -1.13 11.69 -5.70
N GLY A 51 -0.39 12.74 -6.06
CA GLY A 51 0.38 13.51 -5.09
C GLY A 51 -0.50 14.11 -3.98
N TYR A 52 0.05 14.23 -2.78
CA TYR A 52 -0.70 14.63 -1.58
C TYR A 52 -1.36 16.01 -1.65
N ILE A 53 -0.84 16.88 -2.51
CA ILE A 53 -1.47 18.19 -2.77
C ILE A 53 -2.85 18.04 -3.43
N TYR A 54 -3.05 17.00 -4.22
CA TYR A 54 -4.28 16.74 -4.96
C TYR A 54 -5.22 15.76 -4.23
N SER A 55 -4.70 14.61 -3.84
CA SER A 55 -5.51 13.50 -3.31
C SER A 55 -5.38 13.28 -1.80
N GLY A 56 -4.43 13.96 -1.13
CA GLY A 56 -4.16 13.76 0.29
C GLY A 56 -5.38 13.86 1.19
N PRO A 57 -6.27 14.87 1.05
CA PRO A 57 -7.49 14.96 1.87
C PRO A 57 -8.44 13.77 1.69
N THR A 58 -8.63 13.30 0.45
CA THR A 58 -9.49 12.14 0.15
C THR A 58 -8.88 10.85 0.69
N ALA A 59 -7.56 10.64 0.49
CA ALA A 59 -6.85 9.51 1.06
C ALA A 59 -6.95 9.51 2.60
N ALA A 60 -6.71 10.65 3.24
CA ALA A 60 -6.79 10.79 4.68
C ALA A 60 -8.16 10.42 5.25
N ALA A 61 -9.26 10.79 4.55
CA ALA A 61 -10.62 10.42 4.96
C ALA A 61 -10.85 8.91 4.99
N VAL A 62 -10.18 8.17 4.08
CA VAL A 62 -10.23 6.71 4.05
C VAL A 62 -9.34 6.12 5.15
N TYR A 63 -8.09 6.57 5.25
CA TYR A 63 -7.13 6.05 6.23
C TYR A 63 -7.50 6.36 7.69
N ALA A 64 -8.13 7.50 7.98
CA ALA A 64 -8.61 7.82 9.32
C ALA A 64 -9.58 6.76 9.88
N ARG A 65 -10.32 6.07 9.02
CA ARG A 65 -11.24 4.98 9.42
C ARG A 65 -10.52 3.74 9.95
N LEU A 66 -9.22 3.62 9.70
CA LEU A 66 -8.39 2.49 10.17
C LEU A 66 -7.85 2.70 11.59
N ALA A 67 -7.99 3.90 12.18
CA ALA A 67 -7.47 4.18 13.51
C ALA A 67 -7.90 3.17 14.59
N PRO A 68 -9.17 2.66 14.61
CA PRO A 68 -9.56 1.63 15.56
C PRO A 68 -8.85 0.28 15.34
N ALA A 69 -8.37 0.01 14.12
CA ALA A 69 -7.69 -1.22 13.75
C ALA A 69 -6.16 -1.16 13.93
N ARG A 70 -5.64 -0.07 14.50
CA ARG A 70 -4.21 0.25 14.62
C ARG A 70 -3.32 -0.93 15.02
N ARG A 71 -3.79 -1.81 15.93
CA ARG A 71 -3.06 -2.98 16.43
C ARG A 71 -3.58 -4.29 15.87
N GLN A 72 -4.71 -4.27 15.23
CA GLN A 72 -5.38 -5.45 14.70
C GLN A 72 -4.87 -5.79 13.30
N VAL A 73 -4.75 -4.79 12.42
CA VAL A 73 -4.23 -4.99 11.08
C VAL A 73 -2.71 -5.11 11.13
N THR A 74 -2.21 -6.27 10.74
CA THR A 74 -0.77 -6.59 10.70
C THR A 74 -0.29 -7.01 9.32
N ARG A 75 -1.21 -7.21 8.35
CA ARG A 75 -0.92 -7.45 6.94
C ARG A 75 -1.72 -6.49 6.07
N VAL A 76 -1.06 -5.87 5.10
CA VAL A 76 -1.71 -5.03 4.10
C VAL A 76 -1.42 -5.57 2.70
N VAL A 77 -2.46 -6.03 2.01
CA VAL A 77 -2.40 -6.37 0.59
C VAL A 77 -2.67 -5.09 -0.19
N LEU A 78 -1.67 -4.64 -0.93
CA LEU A 78 -1.69 -3.34 -1.58
C LEU A 78 -1.67 -3.53 -3.10
N LEU A 79 -2.75 -3.19 -3.77
CA LEU A 79 -2.88 -3.24 -5.22
C LEU A 79 -2.86 -1.81 -5.79
N GLY A 80 -2.16 -1.64 -6.89
CA GLY A 80 -2.16 -0.37 -7.62
C GLY A 80 -1.76 -0.56 -9.06
N PRO A 81 -2.21 0.30 -9.98
CA PRO A 81 -1.89 0.15 -11.39
C PRO A 81 -0.40 0.33 -11.68
N ALA A 82 0.12 -0.45 -12.61
CA ALA A 82 1.47 -0.31 -13.16
C ALA A 82 1.45 0.78 -14.25
N HIS A 83 1.99 1.98 -13.95
CA HIS A 83 2.00 3.10 -14.90
C HIS A 83 3.26 3.19 -15.76
N ARG A 84 4.37 2.60 -15.32
CA ARG A 84 5.69 2.85 -15.88
C ARG A 84 6.22 1.71 -16.76
N VAL A 85 5.88 0.49 -16.41
CA VAL A 85 6.36 -0.72 -17.09
C VAL A 85 5.15 -1.59 -17.39
N PRO A 86 4.98 -2.06 -18.64
CA PRO A 86 3.92 -3.02 -18.97
C PRO A 86 4.08 -4.29 -18.14
N VAL A 87 2.98 -4.72 -17.53
CA VAL A 87 2.91 -5.95 -16.74
C VAL A 87 1.74 -6.79 -17.28
N ARG A 88 1.97 -8.07 -17.50
CA ARG A 88 0.90 -9.04 -17.72
C ARG A 88 0.57 -9.69 -16.37
N GLY A 89 -0.68 -9.51 -15.90
CA GLY A 89 -1.09 -9.97 -14.58
C GLY A 89 -0.66 -9.01 -13.46
N LEU A 90 -0.13 -9.54 -12.38
CA LEU A 90 0.27 -8.81 -11.17
C LEU A 90 1.76 -8.99 -10.90
N ALA A 91 2.48 -7.92 -10.62
CA ALA A 91 3.92 -7.95 -10.37
C ALA A 91 4.25 -7.81 -8.88
N LEU A 92 5.11 -8.71 -8.39
CA LEU A 92 5.79 -8.62 -7.10
C LEU A 92 7.15 -7.90 -7.26
N PRO A 93 7.65 -7.18 -6.25
CA PRO A 93 8.84 -6.34 -6.39
C PRO A 93 10.18 -7.09 -6.35
N GLY A 94 10.22 -8.32 -5.81
CA GLY A 94 11.47 -9.08 -5.66
C GLY A 94 12.46 -8.48 -4.68
N VAL A 95 11.99 -7.76 -3.65
CA VAL A 95 12.76 -7.17 -2.55
C VAL A 95 12.21 -7.64 -1.20
N GLN A 96 12.86 -7.28 -0.10
CA GLN A 96 12.41 -7.67 1.25
C GLN A 96 11.67 -6.54 1.98
N ALA A 97 11.86 -5.29 1.58
CA ALA A 97 11.24 -4.14 2.22
C ALA A 97 11.05 -2.98 1.24
N PHE A 98 10.12 -2.09 1.55
CA PHE A 98 10.00 -0.77 0.94
C PHE A 98 10.46 0.28 1.94
N ALA A 99 11.25 1.26 1.48
CA ALA A 99 11.64 2.42 2.26
C ALA A 99 10.75 3.62 1.95
N THR A 100 10.46 4.41 2.98
CA THR A 100 9.91 5.76 2.88
C THR A 100 10.74 6.69 3.76
N PRO A 101 10.56 8.01 3.71
CA PRO A 101 11.19 8.91 4.69
C PRO A 101 10.81 8.62 6.16
N LEU A 102 9.71 7.89 6.41
CA LEU A 102 9.28 7.48 7.75
C LEU A 102 9.88 6.14 8.21
N GLY A 103 10.69 5.49 7.39
CA GLY A 103 11.33 4.21 7.72
C GLY A 103 10.97 3.08 6.77
N MET A 104 11.45 1.88 7.08
CA MET A 104 11.26 0.68 6.28
C MET A 104 9.98 -0.06 6.67
N ILE A 105 9.32 -0.64 5.67
CA ILE A 105 8.17 -1.53 5.83
C ILE A 105 8.56 -2.88 5.25
N PRO A 106 8.60 -3.95 6.05
CA PRO A 106 8.93 -5.28 5.57
C PRO A 106 7.80 -5.85 4.70
N LEU A 107 8.15 -6.69 3.73
CA LEU A 107 7.20 -7.46 2.97
C LEU A 107 6.78 -8.72 3.76
N ASP A 108 5.53 -9.16 3.54
CA ASP A 108 5.03 -10.43 4.07
C ASP A 108 5.51 -11.59 3.18
N THR A 109 6.67 -12.14 3.49
CA THR A 109 7.29 -13.20 2.70
C THR A 109 6.40 -14.43 2.61
N ALA A 110 5.76 -14.84 3.72
CA ALA A 110 4.90 -16.02 3.74
C ALA A 110 3.66 -15.83 2.85
N ALA A 111 3.03 -14.65 2.90
CA ALA A 111 1.90 -14.34 2.03
C ALA A 111 2.32 -14.23 0.55
N ILE A 112 3.50 -13.69 0.28
CA ILE A 112 4.05 -13.64 -1.09
C ILE A 112 4.29 -15.03 -1.63
N GLU A 113 4.84 -15.96 -0.85
CA GLU A 113 5.07 -17.35 -1.24
C GLU A 113 3.76 -18.07 -1.61
N CYS A 114 2.64 -17.76 -0.93
CA CYS A 114 1.33 -18.35 -1.24
C CYS A 114 0.84 -18.03 -2.67
N ILE A 115 1.21 -16.87 -3.20
CA ILE A 115 0.73 -16.42 -4.53
C ILE A 115 1.79 -16.49 -5.63
N ALA A 116 3.06 -16.69 -5.27
CA ALA A 116 4.17 -16.63 -6.22
C ALA A 116 4.10 -17.68 -7.33
N MET A 117 3.36 -18.77 -7.11
CA MET A 117 3.18 -19.86 -8.09
C MET A 117 1.94 -19.68 -8.99
N LEU A 118 1.11 -18.67 -8.74
CA LEU A 118 -0.04 -18.37 -9.59
C LEU A 118 0.43 -17.86 -10.96
N PRO A 119 -0.11 -18.35 -12.08
CA PRO A 119 0.40 -18.06 -13.43
C PRO A 119 0.32 -16.58 -13.82
N GLN A 120 -0.60 -15.82 -13.21
CA GLN A 120 -0.78 -14.39 -13.41
C GLN A 120 0.14 -13.53 -12.51
N VAL A 121 0.91 -14.15 -11.61
CA VAL A 121 1.82 -13.43 -10.71
C VAL A 121 3.26 -13.58 -11.20
N THR A 122 3.96 -12.46 -11.32
CA THR A 122 5.35 -12.42 -11.76
C THR A 122 6.22 -11.60 -10.82
N ILE A 123 7.52 -11.86 -10.78
CA ILE A 123 8.48 -11.01 -10.07
C ILE A 123 9.06 -10.02 -11.07
N SER A 124 8.80 -8.73 -10.87
CA SER A 124 9.31 -7.66 -11.72
C SER A 124 9.76 -6.45 -10.88
N PRO A 125 11.04 -6.42 -10.47
CA PRO A 125 11.60 -5.24 -9.80
C PRO A 125 11.46 -3.96 -10.62
N ALA A 126 11.53 -4.06 -11.94
CA ALA A 126 11.39 -2.93 -12.86
C ALA A 126 9.99 -2.29 -12.78
N ALA A 127 8.93 -3.10 -12.63
CA ALA A 127 7.57 -2.61 -12.49
C ALA A 127 7.35 -1.78 -11.21
N HIS A 128 8.16 -2.03 -10.18
CA HIS A 128 8.07 -1.32 -8.91
C HIS A 128 9.07 -0.16 -8.77
N ALA A 129 10.18 -0.17 -9.51
CA ALA A 129 11.30 0.75 -9.29
C ALA A 129 10.88 2.23 -9.28
N SER A 130 10.02 2.64 -10.21
CA SER A 130 9.54 4.02 -10.36
C SER A 130 8.02 4.15 -10.22
N GLU A 131 7.34 3.09 -9.72
CA GLU A 131 5.90 3.11 -9.56
C GLU A 131 5.49 3.85 -8.29
N HIS A 132 4.52 4.75 -8.41
CA HIS A 132 4.06 5.63 -7.34
C HIS A 132 2.74 5.18 -6.70
N SER A 133 1.89 4.43 -7.43
CA SER A 133 0.54 4.07 -6.99
C SER A 133 0.51 3.38 -5.63
N LEU A 134 1.47 2.50 -5.39
CA LEU A 134 1.63 1.78 -4.13
C LEU A 134 2.37 2.62 -3.09
N GLU A 135 3.39 3.37 -3.51
CA GLU A 135 4.28 4.10 -2.61
C GLU A 135 3.57 5.21 -1.84
N VAL A 136 2.69 5.97 -2.50
CA VAL A 136 1.98 7.10 -1.86
C VAL A 136 1.02 6.67 -0.74
N GLN A 137 0.66 5.39 -0.68
CA GLN A 137 -0.17 4.83 0.38
C GLN A 137 0.63 4.61 1.69
N LEU A 138 1.93 4.36 1.57
CA LEU A 138 2.76 3.88 2.67
C LEU A 138 2.88 4.86 3.84
N PRO A 139 3.09 6.19 3.65
CA PRO A 139 3.17 7.11 4.78
C PRO A 139 1.88 7.22 5.60
N PHE A 140 0.70 7.07 4.95
CA PHE A 140 -0.56 7.00 5.68
C PHE A 140 -0.61 5.74 6.55
N LEU A 141 -0.26 4.58 5.98
CA LEU A 141 -0.22 3.30 6.71
C LEU A 141 0.73 3.35 7.90
N GLN A 142 1.95 3.89 7.72
CA GLN A 142 2.93 4.04 8.80
C GLN A 142 2.45 4.96 9.92
N THR A 143 1.52 5.87 9.63
CA THR A 143 0.97 6.77 10.64
C THR A 143 -0.22 6.15 11.37
N VAL A 144 -1.08 5.40 10.66
CA VAL A 144 -2.32 4.87 11.26
C VAL A 144 -2.16 3.47 11.88
N LEU A 145 -1.25 2.63 11.37
CA LEU A 145 -0.99 1.28 11.89
C LEU A 145 0.26 1.26 12.77
N GLU A 146 0.34 0.29 13.70
CA GLU A 146 1.46 0.20 14.64
C GLU A 146 2.58 -0.71 14.10
N ARG A 147 2.24 -1.91 13.67
CA ARG A 147 3.18 -2.89 13.09
C ARG A 147 2.47 -3.66 12.00
N PHE A 148 3.04 -3.66 10.82
CA PHE A 148 2.45 -4.36 9.69
C PHE A 148 3.52 -4.73 8.65
N THR A 149 3.17 -5.72 7.83
CA THR A 149 3.88 -6.11 6.62
C THR A 149 3.02 -5.81 5.40
N ILE A 150 3.62 -5.70 4.23
CA ILE A 150 2.90 -5.46 2.99
C ILE A 150 3.09 -6.59 1.97
N VAL A 151 2.06 -6.81 1.16
CA VAL A 151 2.11 -7.58 -0.09
C VAL A 151 1.82 -6.59 -1.22
N PRO A 152 2.85 -5.94 -1.80
CA PRO A 152 2.66 -4.93 -2.83
C PRO A 152 2.56 -5.58 -4.21
N LEU A 153 1.48 -5.30 -4.93
CA LEU A 153 1.13 -5.84 -6.23
C LEU A 153 0.91 -4.70 -7.23
N ALA A 154 1.84 -4.55 -8.17
CA ALA A 154 1.64 -3.67 -9.32
C ALA A 154 0.78 -4.40 -10.35
N VAL A 155 -0.44 -3.93 -10.57
CA VAL A 155 -1.43 -4.56 -11.43
C VAL A 155 -1.32 -3.97 -12.84
N GLY A 156 -1.06 -4.85 -13.80
CA GLY A 156 -1.01 -4.51 -15.22
C GLY A 156 -2.24 -5.03 -15.97
N GLU A 157 -2.02 -5.67 -17.11
CA GLU A 157 -3.10 -6.29 -17.87
C GLU A 157 -3.54 -7.59 -17.19
N ALA A 158 -4.54 -7.50 -16.33
CA ALA A 158 -5.12 -8.61 -15.60
C ALA A 158 -6.65 -8.60 -15.70
N THR A 159 -7.24 -9.77 -15.79
CA THR A 159 -8.70 -9.95 -15.72
C THR A 159 -9.17 -9.89 -14.27
N ALA A 160 -10.44 -9.58 -14.06
CA ALA A 160 -11.06 -9.62 -12.72
C ALA A 160 -10.90 -11.02 -12.07
N ALA A 161 -10.98 -12.10 -12.82
CA ALA A 161 -10.81 -13.46 -12.32
C ALA A 161 -9.38 -13.70 -11.80
N GLU A 162 -8.36 -13.26 -12.54
CA GLU A 162 -6.96 -13.37 -12.14
C GLU A 162 -6.66 -12.59 -10.85
N VAL A 163 -7.24 -11.37 -10.71
CA VAL A 163 -7.11 -10.57 -9.49
C VAL A 163 -7.86 -11.22 -8.32
N THR A 164 -9.07 -11.74 -8.56
CA THR A 164 -9.88 -12.42 -7.53
C THR A 164 -9.14 -13.63 -6.96
N GLU A 165 -8.54 -14.48 -7.80
CA GLU A 165 -7.79 -15.64 -7.34
C GLU A 165 -6.63 -15.26 -6.41
N VAL A 166 -5.89 -14.18 -6.74
CA VAL A 166 -4.83 -13.65 -5.88
C VAL A 166 -5.40 -13.13 -4.57
N LEU A 167 -6.51 -12.38 -4.62
CA LEU A 167 -7.15 -11.85 -3.42
C LEU A 167 -7.74 -12.95 -2.53
N ASP A 168 -8.31 -14.00 -3.10
CA ASP A 168 -8.84 -15.15 -2.34
C ASP A 168 -7.70 -15.84 -1.57
N ALA A 169 -6.54 -16.02 -2.20
CA ALA A 169 -5.36 -16.60 -1.54
C ALA A 169 -4.81 -15.72 -0.42
N LEU A 170 -5.00 -14.40 -0.50
CA LEU A 170 -4.50 -13.41 0.46
C LEU A 170 -5.57 -12.88 1.43
N TRP A 171 -6.82 -13.36 1.32
CA TRP A 171 -7.96 -12.76 2.04
C TRP A 171 -7.73 -12.64 3.54
N GLY A 172 -7.22 -13.69 4.19
CA GLY A 172 -6.92 -13.70 5.63
C GLY A 172 -8.15 -13.42 6.52
N GLY A 173 -7.88 -13.21 7.80
CA GLY A 173 -8.86 -12.82 8.80
C GLY A 173 -8.94 -11.30 9.01
N THR A 174 -9.17 -10.90 10.26
CA THR A 174 -9.26 -9.48 10.67
C THR A 174 -7.91 -8.78 10.75
N GLU A 175 -6.82 -9.54 10.69
CA GLU A 175 -5.43 -9.05 10.64
C GLU A 175 -5.04 -8.54 9.26
N SER A 176 -5.79 -8.89 8.20
CA SER A 176 -5.48 -8.54 6.82
C SER A 176 -6.41 -7.44 6.30
N LEU A 177 -5.81 -6.41 5.70
CA LEU A 177 -6.49 -5.29 5.02
C LEU A 177 -6.11 -5.29 3.54
N ILE A 178 -7.08 -5.08 2.66
CA ILE A 178 -6.88 -4.90 1.23
C ILE A 178 -6.99 -3.41 0.89
N ILE A 179 -6.04 -2.88 0.09
CA ILE A 179 -6.04 -1.50 -0.40
C ILE A 179 -5.89 -1.50 -1.91
N VAL A 180 -6.77 -0.75 -2.57
CA VAL A 180 -6.78 -0.55 -4.02
C VAL A 180 -6.67 0.93 -4.36
#